data_9779be9d93c5d9f84b1b0b5acd8f9622
#
_entry.id   9779be9d93c5d9f84b1b0b5acd8f9622
#
_cell.length_a   1.000
_cell.length_b   1.000
_cell.length_c   1.000
_cell.angle_alpha   90.00
_cell.angle_beta   90.00
_cell.angle_gamma   90.00
#
_symmetry.space_group_name_H-M   'P 1'
#
loop_
_entity.id
_entity.type
_entity.pdbx_description
1 polymer ?
#
loop_
_entity_poly.entity_id
_entity_poly.type
_entity_poly.pdbx_seq_one_letter_code
_entity_poly.pdbx_strand_id
1 'polypeptide(L)'
;MAEIELSDEEFLLFKNYIYKNIGISLSEQKKALVKGRLNKRILELNLTSFREYYRFLINDVSGEELSFFQSAVSTNVTSFFREEAQWRWLESNFLKYLSSKKEKKIRIWSAGCSSGEEPYTILMFLQSYLKDFDSWDIKILATDISSKVLRQAIDGVYDAKNVELLPKYTLQNSFEKINIQSGMKYKIKQHLKDKILFRLYNLVTDPLFFKNEFDIIFCRNVMIYFDEKTKKNVISKFTNLLPANSFLFIGSSESLISHKESLKLITSSIYQKF
;
A
#
# COMPACT_ATOMS: atom_id res chain seq x y z
N MET A 1 24.47 -1.00 -23.32
CA MET A 1 24.58 0.21 -22.47
C MET A 1 25.63 -0.07 -21.41
N ALA A 2 26.55 0.86 -21.16
CA ALA A 2 27.56 0.67 -20.12
C ALA A 2 26.88 0.51 -18.76
N GLU A 3 27.21 -0.54 -18.05
CA GLU A 3 26.69 -0.80 -16.72
C GLU A 3 27.59 -0.06 -15.71
N ILE A 4 26.99 0.83 -14.92
CA ILE A 4 27.70 1.61 -13.91
C ILE A 4 27.82 0.74 -12.65
N GLU A 5 29.02 0.58 -12.12
CA GLU A 5 29.25 -0.20 -10.92
C GLU A 5 28.86 0.60 -9.67
N LEU A 6 28.22 -0.10 -8.72
CA LEU A 6 27.88 0.42 -7.40
C LEU A 6 28.90 -0.12 -6.39
N SER A 7 29.76 0.76 -5.85
CA SER A 7 30.71 0.38 -4.81
C SER A 7 30.01 0.10 -3.46
N ASP A 8 30.69 -0.53 -2.52
CA ASP A 8 30.15 -0.79 -1.18
C ASP A 8 29.93 0.51 -0.40
N GLU A 9 30.84 1.47 -0.56
CA GLU A 9 30.69 2.80 0.03
C GLU A 9 29.45 3.54 -0.48
N GLU A 10 29.23 3.53 -1.80
CA GLU A 10 28.06 4.16 -2.41
C GLU A 10 26.77 3.45 -1.99
N PHE A 11 26.79 2.10 -1.95
CA PHE A 11 25.64 1.34 -1.45
C PHE A 11 25.29 1.71 -0.01
N LEU A 12 26.28 1.91 0.85
CA LEU A 12 26.08 2.34 2.23
C LEU A 12 25.43 3.73 2.32
N LEU A 13 25.79 4.66 1.43
CA LEU A 13 25.14 5.99 1.34
C LEU A 13 23.64 5.82 1.03
N PHE A 14 23.29 5.03 0.02
CA PHE A 14 21.90 4.77 -0.33
C PHE A 14 21.15 4.02 0.75
N LYS A 15 21.75 3.00 1.35
CA LYS A 15 21.17 2.23 2.46
C LYS A 15 20.76 3.14 3.62
N ASN A 16 21.66 4.05 4.03
CA ASN A 16 21.40 5.00 5.10
C ASN A 16 20.32 6.03 4.70
N TYR A 17 20.36 6.50 3.48
CA TYR A 17 19.37 7.46 2.96
C TYR A 17 17.98 6.83 2.87
N ILE A 18 17.88 5.59 2.36
CA ILE A 18 16.63 4.81 2.30
C ILE A 18 16.07 4.60 3.70
N TYR A 19 16.92 4.17 4.64
CA TYR A 19 16.48 3.96 6.02
C TYR A 19 15.94 5.25 6.65
N LYS A 20 16.68 6.34 6.52
CA LYS A 20 16.30 7.64 7.10
C LYS A 20 14.99 8.19 6.53
N ASN A 21 14.78 8.08 5.22
CA ASN A 21 13.68 8.75 4.52
C ASN A 21 12.47 7.83 4.25
N ILE A 22 12.66 6.51 4.29
CA ILE A 22 11.62 5.54 3.91
C ILE A 22 11.39 4.50 5.02
N GLY A 23 12.36 4.32 5.93
CA GLY A 23 12.35 3.31 6.99
C GLY A 23 12.69 1.90 6.52
N ILE A 24 13.00 1.71 5.23
CA ILE A 24 13.36 0.39 4.69
C ILE A 24 14.78 0.02 5.14
N SER A 25 14.90 -1.14 5.79
CA SER A 25 16.18 -1.73 6.18
C SER A 25 16.68 -2.64 5.07
N LEU A 26 17.73 -2.21 4.36
CA LEU A 26 18.34 -3.01 3.28
C LEU A 26 19.46 -3.91 3.82
N SER A 27 19.39 -5.21 3.51
CA SER A 27 20.52 -6.12 3.67
C SER A 27 21.54 -5.96 2.53
N GLU A 28 22.78 -6.42 2.76
CA GLU A 28 23.85 -6.37 1.73
C GLU A 28 23.45 -7.11 0.44
N GLN A 29 22.66 -8.16 0.56
CA GLN A 29 22.12 -8.91 -0.59
C GLN A 29 21.24 -8.08 -1.53
N LYS A 30 20.76 -6.90 -1.08
CA LYS A 30 19.94 -5.99 -1.89
C LYS A 30 20.75 -4.99 -2.73
N LYS A 31 22.08 -5.03 -2.69
CA LYS A 31 22.96 -4.16 -3.47
C LYS A 31 22.67 -4.27 -4.98
N ALA A 32 22.57 -5.48 -5.50
CA ALA A 32 22.25 -5.72 -6.92
C ALA A 32 20.88 -5.15 -7.31
N LEU A 33 19.91 -5.23 -6.41
CA LEU A 33 18.57 -4.65 -6.64
C LEU A 33 18.63 -3.12 -6.72
N VAL A 34 19.34 -2.46 -5.82
CA VAL A 34 19.52 -0.99 -5.82
C VAL A 34 20.25 -0.56 -7.11
N LYS A 35 21.36 -1.27 -7.46
CA LYS A 35 22.10 -1.05 -8.71
C LYS A 35 21.16 -1.10 -9.92
N GLY A 36 20.42 -2.20 -10.08
CA GLY A 36 19.55 -2.40 -11.24
C GLY A 36 18.42 -1.36 -11.34
N ARG A 37 17.85 -0.94 -10.20
CA ARG A 37 16.74 0.03 -10.17
C ARG A 37 17.18 1.46 -10.46
N LEU A 38 18.37 1.86 -10.03
CA LEU A 38 18.85 3.23 -10.17
C LEU A 38 19.70 3.44 -11.43
N ASN A 39 20.32 2.38 -11.98
CA ASN A 39 21.22 2.51 -13.14
C ASN A 39 20.54 3.20 -14.32
N LYS A 40 19.30 2.83 -14.63
CA LYS A 40 18.53 3.45 -15.71
C LYS A 40 18.36 4.96 -15.48
N ARG A 41 18.05 5.37 -14.26
CA ARG A 41 17.85 6.79 -13.91
C ARG A 41 19.12 7.59 -14.02
N ILE A 42 20.23 7.02 -13.58
CA ILE A 42 21.56 7.65 -13.67
C ILE A 42 21.88 7.96 -15.14
N LEU A 43 21.63 7.01 -16.04
CA LEU A 43 21.82 7.18 -17.48
C LEU A 43 20.86 8.22 -18.08
N GLU A 44 19.58 8.22 -17.68
CA GLU A 44 18.57 9.20 -18.12
C GLU A 44 18.97 10.63 -17.74
N LEU A 45 19.62 10.81 -16.59
CA LEU A 45 20.12 12.09 -16.11
C LEU A 45 21.50 12.48 -16.67
N ASN A 46 22.08 11.65 -17.56
CA ASN A 46 23.44 11.79 -18.10
C ASN A 46 24.52 11.87 -17.00
N LEU A 47 24.30 11.17 -15.88
CA LEU A 47 25.27 11.05 -14.81
C LEU A 47 26.18 9.82 -15.04
N THR A 48 27.38 9.86 -14.47
CA THR A 48 28.42 8.85 -14.74
C THR A 48 28.67 7.90 -13.57
N SER A 49 28.14 8.21 -12.37
CA SER A 49 28.33 7.39 -11.18
C SER A 49 27.14 7.44 -10.21
N PHE A 50 27.07 6.43 -9.34
CA PHE A 50 26.12 6.42 -8.21
C PHE A 50 26.37 7.57 -7.22
N ARG A 51 27.63 7.99 -7.06
CA ARG A 51 27.99 9.10 -6.18
C ARG A 51 27.47 10.45 -6.73
N GLU A 52 27.54 10.67 -8.02
CA GLU A 52 26.92 11.84 -8.67
C GLU A 52 25.41 11.85 -8.48
N TYR A 53 24.77 10.68 -8.70
CA TYR A 53 23.34 10.55 -8.49
C TYR A 53 22.94 10.79 -7.02
N TYR A 54 23.70 10.28 -6.07
CA TYR A 54 23.44 10.54 -4.65
C TYR A 54 23.50 12.04 -4.34
N ARG A 55 24.51 12.76 -4.87
CA ARG A 55 24.60 14.21 -4.70
C ARG A 55 23.41 14.93 -5.34
N PHE A 56 23.00 14.53 -6.54
CA PHE A 56 21.84 15.07 -7.22
C PHE A 56 20.57 14.87 -6.37
N LEU A 57 20.34 13.67 -5.87
CA LEU A 57 19.19 13.30 -5.06
C LEU A 57 19.10 14.11 -3.75
N ILE A 58 20.20 14.28 -3.03
CA ILE A 58 20.18 15.01 -1.74
C ILE A 58 20.07 16.53 -1.89
N ASN A 59 20.42 17.07 -3.05
CA ASN A 59 20.34 18.49 -3.37
C ASN A 59 19.06 18.87 -4.12
N ASP A 60 18.19 17.91 -4.42
CA ASP A 60 16.89 18.17 -5.05
C ASP A 60 15.95 18.87 -4.08
N VAL A 61 15.76 20.17 -4.26
CA VAL A 61 14.84 20.99 -3.46
C VAL A 61 13.38 20.87 -3.92
N SER A 62 13.16 20.32 -5.12
CA SER A 62 11.81 20.13 -5.68
C SER A 62 11.07 18.95 -5.03
N GLY A 63 11.80 17.96 -4.52
CA GLY A 63 11.28 16.68 -4.03
C GLY A 63 10.86 15.72 -5.13
N GLU A 64 11.01 16.08 -6.40
CA GLU A 64 10.65 15.21 -7.54
C GLU A 64 11.57 14.01 -7.62
N GLU A 65 12.86 14.21 -7.45
CA GLU A 65 13.83 13.12 -7.49
C GLU A 65 13.70 12.21 -6.26
N LEU A 66 13.41 12.77 -5.09
CA LEU A 66 13.08 11.95 -3.91
C LEU A 66 11.86 11.06 -4.16
N SER A 67 10.80 11.61 -4.76
CA SER A 67 9.59 10.87 -5.12
C SER A 67 9.88 9.76 -6.16
N PHE A 68 10.71 10.06 -7.17
CA PHE A 68 11.18 9.05 -8.12
C PHE A 68 11.97 7.95 -7.40
N PHE A 69 12.93 8.33 -6.57
CA PHE A 69 13.79 7.42 -5.84
C PHE A 69 12.97 6.50 -4.91
N GLN A 70 12.02 7.03 -4.15
CA GLN A 70 11.09 6.26 -3.31
C GLN A 70 10.32 5.23 -4.13
N SER A 71 9.82 5.64 -5.29
CA SER A 71 9.11 4.75 -6.22
C SER A 71 10.01 3.67 -6.82
N ALA A 72 11.28 4.00 -7.10
CA ALA A 72 12.24 3.09 -7.67
C ALA A 72 12.69 2.01 -6.68
N VAL A 73 12.87 2.35 -5.40
CA VAL A 73 13.38 1.41 -4.38
C VAL A 73 12.28 0.60 -3.72
N SER A 74 11.02 1.03 -3.78
CA SER A 74 9.88 0.28 -3.25
C SER A 74 9.55 -0.95 -4.13
N THR A 75 8.93 -1.96 -3.52
CA THR A 75 8.44 -3.14 -4.24
C THR A 75 6.93 -3.14 -4.20
N ASN A 76 6.30 -2.99 -5.38
CA ASN A 76 4.88 -2.68 -5.52
C ASN A 76 4.06 -3.84 -6.11
N VAL A 77 4.40 -5.10 -5.76
CA VAL A 77 3.66 -6.28 -6.23
C VAL A 77 2.36 -6.41 -5.44
N THR A 78 1.25 -6.36 -6.16
CA THR A 78 -0.09 -6.48 -5.60
C THR A 78 -1.02 -7.22 -6.57
N SER A 79 -2.18 -7.68 -6.09
CA SER A 79 -3.23 -8.31 -6.90
C SER A 79 -4.59 -8.16 -6.23
N PHE A 80 -5.65 -8.24 -7.03
CA PHE A 80 -7.00 -8.32 -6.50
C PHE A 80 -7.18 -9.58 -5.63
N PHE A 81 -7.90 -9.44 -4.53
CA PHE A 81 -8.18 -10.51 -3.56
C PHE A 81 -6.95 -11.26 -3.04
N ARG A 82 -5.77 -10.60 -3.01
CA ARG A 82 -4.56 -11.16 -2.41
C ARG A 82 -4.84 -11.62 -0.98
N GLU A 83 -4.28 -12.79 -0.58
CA GLU A 83 -4.45 -13.41 0.75
C GLU A 83 -5.92 -13.79 1.06
N GLU A 84 -6.45 -14.69 0.26
CA GLU A 84 -7.85 -15.14 0.27
C GLU A 84 -8.40 -15.51 1.66
N ALA A 85 -7.56 -16.07 2.53
CA ALA A 85 -7.96 -16.45 3.89
C ALA A 85 -8.48 -15.26 4.71
N GLN A 86 -7.94 -14.05 4.48
CA GLN A 86 -8.40 -12.84 5.16
C GLN A 86 -9.79 -12.41 4.67
N TRP A 87 -10.08 -12.55 3.38
CA TRP A 87 -11.39 -12.23 2.81
C TRP A 87 -12.46 -13.20 3.32
N ARG A 88 -12.15 -14.50 3.42
CA ARG A 88 -13.03 -15.50 4.05
C ARG A 88 -13.30 -15.18 5.52
N TRP A 89 -12.30 -14.71 6.25
CA TRP A 89 -12.50 -14.29 7.63
C TRP A 89 -13.41 -13.06 7.73
N LEU A 90 -13.23 -12.08 6.86
CA LEU A 90 -14.09 -10.88 6.79
C LEU A 90 -15.55 -11.27 6.50
N GLU A 91 -15.79 -12.17 5.58
CA GLU A 91 -17.13 -12.69 5.26
C GLU A 91 -17.81 -13.26 6.51
N SER A 92 -17.11 -14.05 7.29
CA SER A 92 -17.68 -14.74 8.44
C SER A 92 -17.84 -13.88 9.70
N ASN A 93 -16.99 -12.85 9.86
CA ASN A 93 -16.85 -12.14 11.13
C ASN A 93 -17.13 -10.63 11.02
N PHE A 94 -16.62 -9.96 9.99
CA PHE A 94 -16.74 -8.51 9.87
C PHE A 94 -18.16 -8.07 9.54
N LEU A 95 -18.91 -8.86 8.79
CA LEU A 95 -20.31 -8.57 8.51
C LEU A 95 -21.17 -8.58 9.80
N LYS A 96 -20.83 -9.44 10.76
CA LYS A 96 -21.48 -9.43 12.09
C LYS A 96 -21.14 -8.16 12.87
N TYR A 97 -19.87 -7.72 12.79
CA TYR A 97 -19.45 -6.45 13.36
C TYR A 97 -20.22 -5.28 12.73
N LEU A 98 -20.35 -5.24 11.42
CA LEU A 98 -21.09 -4.18 10.72
C LEU A 98 -22.58 -4.17 11.10
N SER A 99 -23.21 -5.34 11.24
CA SER A 99 -24.62 -5.45 11.61
C SER A 99 -24.90 -4.93 13.04
N SER A 100 -23.89 -4.88 13.91
CA SER A 100 -24.00 -4.32 15.26
C SER A 100 -23.82 -2.79 15.32
N LYS A 101 -23.39 -2.15 14.22
CA LYS A 101 -23.20 -0.69 14.18
C LYS A 101 -24.55 0.02 14.14
N LYS A 102 -24.68 1.07 14.96
CA LYS A 102 -25.87 1.93 14.98
C LYS A 102 -25.99 2.77 13.71
N GLU A 103 -24.84 3.16 13.13
CA GLU A 103 -24.77 3.97 11.92
C GLU A 103 -24.24 3.13 10.75
N LYS A 104 -24.83 3.34 9.56
CA LYS A 104 -24.34 2.77 8.31
C LYS A 104 -23.08 3.50 7.82
N LYS A 105 -22.03 3.48 8.61
CA LYS A 105 -20.77 4.18 8.37
C LYS A 105 -19.58 3.25 8.50
N ILE A 106 -18.71 3.24 7.49
CA ILE A 106 -17.49 2.43 7.44
C ILE A 106 -16.31 3.32 7.09
N ARG A 107 -15.23 3.20 7.84
CA ARG A 107 -13.96 3.89 7.62
C ARG A 107 -12.83 2.87 7.56
N ILE A 108 -12.13 2.82 6.43
CA ILE A 108 -11.06 1.85 6.21
C ILE A 108 -9.81 2.59 5.74
N TRP A 109 -8.65 2.15 6.19
CA TRP A 109 -7.37 2.62 5.69
C TRP A 109 -6.62 1.46 5.03
N SER A 110 -6.27 1.63 3.74
CA SER A 110 -5.34 0.79 3.01
C SER A 110 -3.98 1.49 3.00
N ALA A 111 -3.09 1.04 3.88
CA ALA A 111 -1.79 1.64 4.14
C ALA A 111 -0.69 0.88 3.37
N GLY A 112 -0.21 1.46 2.28
CA GLY A 112 0.63 0.80 1.27
C GLY A 112 -0.22 0.17 0.17
N CYS A 113 -1.12 0.99 -0.44
CA CYS A 113 -2.14 0.52 -1.38
C CYS A 113 -1.60 0.15 -2.78
N SER A 114 -0.34 0.42 -3.05
CA SER A 114 0.30 0.19 -4.36
C SER A 114 -0.53 0.75 -5.53
N SER A 115 -0.75 -0.03 -6.58
CA SER A 115 -1.55 0.33 -7.77
C SER A 115 -3.07 0.22 -7.57
N GLY A 116 -3.55 0.08 -6.33
CA GLY A 116 -4.96 0.24 -5.97
C GLY A 116 -5.79 -1.04 -5.91
N GLU A 117 -5.21 -2.21 -6.20
CA GLU A 117 -5.95 -3.48 -6.18
C GLU A 117 -6.55 -3.77 -4.80
N GLU A 118 -5.87 -3.42 -3.71
CA GLU A 118 -6.37 -3.64 -2.34
C GLU A 118 -7.59 -2.76 -2.02
N PRO A 119 -7.55 -1.41 -2.11
CA PRO A 119 -8.71 -0.58 -1.78
C PRO A 119 -9.90 -0.86 -2.71
N TYR A 120 -9.69 -1.21 -3.97
CA TYR A 120 -10.79 -1.62 -4.84
C TYR A 120 -11.33 -3.00 -4.47
N THR A 121 -10.48 -3.95 -4.08
CA THR A 121 -10.95 -5.25 -3.55
C THR A 121 -11.82 -5.08 -2.31
N ILE A 122 -11.46 -4.17 -1.41
CA ILE A 122 -12.27 -3.84 -0.23
C ILE A 122 -13.68 -3.39 -0.65
N LEU A 123 -13.78 -2.50 -1.63
CA LEU A 123 -15.09 -2.04 -2.14
C LEU A 123 -15.87 -3.15 -2.84
N MET A 124 -15.22 -3.97 -3.67
CA MET A 124 -15.84 -5.11 -4.33
C MET A 124 -16.37 -6.13 -3.31
N PHE A 125 -15.60 -6.39 -2.26
CA PHE A 125 -16.02 -7.23 -1.15
C PHE A 125 -17.26 -6.63 -0.46
N LEU A 126 -17.21 -5.38 -0.04
CA LEU A 126 -18.33 -4.72 0.62
C LEU A 126 -19.60 -4.68 -0.28
N GLN A 127 -19.43 -4.42 -1.57
CA GLN A 127 -20.54 -4.39 -2.53
C GLN A 127 -21.20 -5.78 -2.69
N SER A 128 -20.41 -6.85 -2.58
CA SER A 128 -20.94 -8.21 -2.71
C SER A 128 -21.71 -8.69 -1.48
N TYR A 129 -21.38 -8.17 -0.30
CA TYR A 129 -21.91 -8.69 0.97
C TYR A 129 -22.83 -7.73 1.72
N LEU A 130 -22.75 -6.42 1.46
CA LEU A 130 -23.65 -5.45 2.09
C LEU A 130 -24.95 -5.34 1.29
N LYS A 131 -26.06 -5.69 1.93
CA LYS A 131 -27.37 -5.26 1.43
C LYS A 131 -27.42 -3.73 1.44
N ASP A 132 -27.99 -3.14 0.40
CA ASP A 132 -28.10 -1.68 0.27
C ASP A 132 -26.74 -0.96 0.36
N PHE A 133 -25.71 -1.48 -0.31
CA PHE A 133 -24.35 -0.93 -0.33
C PHE A 133 -24.32 0.60 -0.51
N ASP A 134 -25.18 1.13 -1.36
CA ASP A 134 -25.25 2.57 -1.65
C ASP A 134 -25.82 3.42 -0.50
N SER A 135 -26.52 2.79 0.45
CA SER A 135 -27.01 3.47 1.66
C SER A 135 -25.95 3.64 2.74
N TRP A 136 -24.76 3.02 2.57
CA TRP A 136 -23.67 3.11 3.51
C TRP A 136 -22.72 4.27 3.21
N ASP A 137 -22.40 5.08 4.21
CA ASP A 137 -21.31 6.06 4.13
C ASP A 137 -19.95 5.36 4.24
N ILE A 138 -19.46 4.83 3.11
CA ILE A 138 -18.18 4.14 3.01
C ILE A 138 -17.12 5.11 2.53
N LYS A 139 -16.03 5.25 3.32
CA LYS A 139 -14.84 6.01 2.90
C LYS A 139 -13.59 5.18 3.17
N ILE A 140 -12.78 5.07 2.14
CA ILE A 140 -11.47 4.41 2.20
C ILE A 140 -10.39 5.46 2.03
N LEU A 141 -9.47 5.54 2.99
CA LEU A 141 -8.19 6.21 2.80
C LEU A 141 -7.23 5.20 2.20
N ALA A 142 -6.65 5.49 1.06
CA ALA A 142 -5.66 4.68 0.39
C ALA A 142 -4.35 5.45 0.27
N THR A 143 -3.29 4.96 0.87
CA THR A 143 -2.01 5.68 0.91
C THR A 143 -0.87 4.83 0.40
N ASP A 144 0.07 5.45 -0.28
CA ASP A 144 1.32 4.83 -0.68
C ASP A 144 2.45 5.87 -0.67
N ILE A 145 3.69 5.42 -0.58
CA ILE A 145 4.88 6.28 -0.66
C ILE A 145 5.27 6.57 -2.11
N SER A 146 4.86 5.72 -3.05
CA SER A 146 5.18 5.83 -4.46
C SER A 146 4.11 6.63 -5.21
N SER A 147 4.45 7.84 -5.63
CA SER A 147 3.57 8.67 -6.47
C SER A 147 3.23 8.02 -7.81
N LYS A 148 4.13 7.17 -8.34
CA LYS A 148 3.92 6.46 -9.60
C LYS A 148 2.77 5.45 -9.50
N VAL A 149 2.79 4.55 -8.49
CA VAL A 149 1.74 3.54 -8.35
C VAL A 149 0.44 4.17 -7.87
N LEU A 150 0.52 5.24 -7.08
CA LEU A 150 -0.65 5.98 -6.62
C LEU A 150 -1.41 6.61 -7.81
N ARG A 151 -0.71 7.14 -8.82
CA ARG A 151 -1.34 7.58 -10.07
C ARG A 151 -2.07 6.44 -10.78
N GLN A 152 -1.45 5.26 -10.89
CA GLN A 152 -2.11 4.07 -11.45
C GLN A 152 -3.37 3.69 -10.66
N ALA A 153 -3.30 3.76 -9.33
CA ALA A 153 -4.44 3.51 -8.46
C ALA A 153 -5.58 4.53 -8.70
N ILE A 154 -5.25 5.82 -8.82
CA ILE A 154 -6.22 6.89 -9.12
C ILE A 154 -6.84 6.69 -10.51
N ASP A 155 -6.05 6.33 -11.52
CA ASP A 155 -6.56 6.03 -12.86
C ASP A 155 -7.49 4.81 -12.84
N GLY A 156 -7.17 3.81 -12.02
CA GLY A 156 -7.97 2.61 -11.83
C GLY A 156 -8.15 1.81 -13.12
N VAL A 157 -7.12 1.74 -13.96
CA VAL A 157 -7.14 1.06 -15.26
C VAL A 157 -6.18 -0.13 -15.23
N TYR A 158 -6.70 -1.31 -15.49
CA TYR A 158 -5.99 -2.58 -15.35
C TYR A 158 -6.00 -3.39 -16.65
N ASP A 159 -4.94 -4.19 -16.85
CA ASP A 159 -4.86 -5.14 -17.95
C ASP A 159 -5.80 -6.34 -17.72
N ALA A 160 -6.20 -7.01 -18.78
CA ALA A 160 -7.05 -8.20 -18.71
C ALA A 160 -6.48 -9.27 -17.76
N LYS A 161 -5.16 -9.49 -17.78
CA LYS A 161 -4.47 -10.44 -16.89
C LYS A 161 -4.60 -10.13 -15.39
N ASN A 162 -4.79 -8.86 -15.02
CA ASN A 162 -4.94 -8.48 -13.61
C ASN A 162 -6.33 -8.84 -13.06
N VAL A 163 -7.32 -8.97 -13.93
CA VAL A 163 -8.73 -9.17 -13.57
C VAL A 163 -9.30 -10.51 -14.01
N GLU A 164 -8.51 -11.35 -14.71
CA GLU A 164 -8.98 -12.62 -15.29
C GLU A 164 -9.52 -13.61 -14.28
N LEU A 165 -9.00 -13.60 -13.04
CA LEU A 165 -9.43 -14.48 -11.96
C LEU A 165 -10.65 -13.94 -11.20
N LEU A 166 -11.13 -12.74 -11.52
CA LEU A 166 -12.29 -12.17 -10.84
C LEU A 166 -13.59 -12.82 -11.33
N PRO A 167 -14.55 -13.08 -10.45
CA PRO A 167 -15.86 -13.57 -10.83
C PRO A 167 -16.54 -12.62 -11.83
N LYS A 168 -17.29 -13.17 -12.80
CA LYS A 168 -18.00 -12.38 -13.81
C LYS A 168 -18.89 -11.30 -13.20
N TYR A 169 -19.58 -11.62 -12.11
CA TYR A 169 -20.42 -10.68 -11.37
C TYR A 169 -19.60 -9.48 -10.87
N THR A 170 -18.44 -9.72 -10.25
CA THR A 170 -17.53 -8.67 -9.78
C THR A 170 -17.04 -7.79 -10.93
N LEU A 171 -16.65 -8.42 -12.06
CA LEU A 171 -16.23 -7.68 -13.24
C LEU A 171 -17.34 -6.77 -13.79
N GLN A 172 -18.56 -7.27 -13.90
CA GLN A 172 -19.70 -6.51 -14.42
C GLN A 172 -20.10 -5.34 -13.53
N ASN A 173 -20.02 -5.51 -12.20
CA ASN A 173 -20.43 -4.49 -11.23
C ASN A 173 -19.35 -3.44 -10.98
N SER A 174 -18.08 -3.83 -11.07
CA SER A 174 -16.98 -2.97 -10.64
C SER A 174 -16.19 -2.34 -11.78
N PHE A 175 -16.26 -2.89 -13.00
CA PHE A 175 -15.44 -2.42 -14.12
C PHE A 175 -16.26 -2.03 -15.33
N GLU A 176 -15.70 -1.13 -16.11
CA GLU A 176 -16.05 -0.80 -17.49
C GLU A 176 -14.95 -1.34 -18.42
N LYS A 177 -15.33 -1.98 -19.52
CA LYS A 177 -14.38 -2.35 -20.57
C LYS A 177 -14.09 -1.13 -21.42
N ILE A 178 -12.82 -0.82 -21.59
CA ILE A 178 -12.36 0.28 -22.44
C ILE A 178 -11.36 -0.26 -23.48
N ASN A 179 -11.49 0.21 -24.71
CA ASN A 179 -10.52 -0.08 -25.76
C ASN A 179 -9.56 1.10 -25.91
N ILE A 180 -8.29 0.83 -25.72
CA ILE A 180 -7.22 1.80 -25.95
C ILE A 180 -6.25 1.26 -27.02
N GLN A 181 -5.34 2.08 -27.50
CA GLN A 181 -4.40 1.67 -28.56
C GLN A 181 -3.61 0.38 -28.23
N SER A 182 -3.33 0.12 -26.94
CA SER A 182 -2.65 -1.09 -26.47
C SER A 182 -3.56 -2.30 -26.24
N GLY A 183 -4.84 -2.24 -26.62
CA GLY A 183 -5.81 -3.31 -26.46
C GLY A 183 -6.90 -3.04 -25.43
N MET A 184 -7.62 -4.11 -25.07
CA MET A 184 -8.71 -4.04 -24.08
C MET A 184 -8.18 -3.89 -22.67
N LYS A 185 -8.70 -2.91 -21.94
CA LYS A 185 -8.43 -2.66 -20.52
C LYS A 185 -9.74 -2.66 -19.72
N TYR A 186 -9.59 -2.73 -18.41
CA TYR A 186 -10.69 -2.70 -17.45
C TYR A 186 -10.51 -1.49 -16.52
N LYS A 187 -11.47 -0.57 -16.55
CA LYS A 187 -11.46 0.64 -15.72
C LYS A 187 -12.47 0.51 -14.60
N ILE A 188 -12.07 0.83 -13.38
CA ILE A 188 -12.96 0.87 -12.21
C ILE A 188 -14.06 1.91 -12.44
N LYS A 189 -15.30 1.54 -12.15
CA LYS A 189 -16.47 2.42 -12.26
C LYS A 189 -16.37 3.60 -11.28
N GLN A 190 -16.84 4.77 -11.71
CA GLN A 190 -16.68 6.02 -10.98
C GLN A 190 -17.28 5.98 -9.57
N HIS A 191 -18.47 5.39 -9.39
CA HIS A 191 -19.12 5.29 -8.08
C HIS A 191 -18.30 4.56 -7.01
N LEU A 192 -17.40 3.64 -7.40
CA LEU A 192 -16.43 3.01 -6.48
C LEU A 192 -15.24 3.93 -6.21
N LYS A 193 -14.73 4.59 -7.25
CA LYS A 193 -13.61 5.54 -7.11
C LYS A 193 -13.94 6.67 -6.16
N ASP A 194 -15.18 7.19 -6.19
CA ASP A 194 -15.64 8.29 -5.35
C ASP A 194 -15.65 7.96 -3.84
N LYS A 195 -15.57 6.68 -3.49
CA LYS A 195 -15.47 6.21 -2.10
C LYS A 195 -14.05 6.14 -1.57
N ILE A 196 -13.02 6.39 -2.43
CA ILE A 196 -11.61 6.27 -2.06
C ILE A 196 -10.92 7.63 -2.12
N LEU A 197 -10.23 7.98 -1.05
CA LEU A 197 -9.32 9.11 -0.99
C LEU A 197 -7.88 8.61 -1.10
N PHE A 198 -7.25 8.84 -2.24
CA PHE A 198 -5.83 8.52 -2.44
C PHE A 198 -4.93 9.64 -1.94
N ARG A 199 -3.86 9.30 -1.19
CA ARG A 199 -2.88 10.26 -0.65
C ARG A 199 -1.46 9.68 -0.70
N LEU A 200 -0.53 10.51 -1.14
CA LEU A 200 0.89 10.24 -0.93
C LEU A 200 1.18 10.35 0.56
N TYR A 201 1.74 9.32 1.15
CA TYR A 201 1.99 9.29 2.58
C TYR A 201 3.09 8.29 2.92
N ASN A 202 4.06 8.76 3.70
CA ASN A 202 5.12 7.95 4.24
C ASN A 202 4.76 7.50 5.67
N LEU A 203 4.49 6.21 5.84
CA LEU A 203 4.12 5.63 7.14
C LEU A 203 5.16 5.88 8.25
N VAL A 204 6.42 6.07 7.87
CA VAL A 204 7.53 6.22 8.82
C VAL A 204 7.72 7.67 9.22
N THR A 205 7.90 8.57 8.25
CA THR A 205 8.32 9.96 8.49
C THR A 205 7.17 10.94 8.64
N ASP A 206 6.04 10.70 7.96
CA ASP A 206 4.97 11.68 7.96
C ASP A 206 4.18 11.66 9.28
N PRO A 207 3.80 12.84 9.79
CA PRO A 207 2.90 12.93 10.92
C PRO A 207 1.49 12.48 10.53
N LEU A 208 0.72 12.03 11.50
CA LEU A 208 -0.71 11.79 11.29
C LEU A 208 -1.42 13.12 11.01
N PHE A 209 -2.04 13.24 9.84
CA PHE A 209 -2.78 14.44 9.43
C PHE A 209 -4.30 14.28 9.57
N PHE A 210 -4.74 13.16 10.09
CA PHE A 210 -6.15 12.83 10.32
C PHE A 210 -6.34 12.34 11.76
N LYS A 211 -7.52 12.67 12.30
CA LYS A 211 -7.92 12.26 13.67
C LYS A 211 -9.07 11.25 13.66
N ASN A 212 -9.51 10.83 12.46
CA ASN A 212 -10.63 9.92 12.33
C ASN A 212 -10.22 8.50 12.73
N GLU A 213 -11.13 7.82 13.41
CA GLU A 213 -11.00 6.41 13.74
C GLU A 213 -11.35 5.54 12.52
N PHE A 214 -10.70 4.38 12.42
CA PHE A 214 -10.92 3.40 11.38
C PHE A 214 -11.52 2.11 11.93
N ASP A 215 -12.48 1.55 11.24
CA ASP A 215 -13.03 0.21 11.55
C ASP A 215 -12.02 -0.88 11.21
N ILE A 216 -11.26 -0.67 10.12
CA ILE A 216 -10.19 -1.56 9.70
C ILE A 216 -9.01 -0.74 9.16
N ILE A 217 -7.81 -1.17 9.51
CA ILE A 217 -6.57 -0.76 8.83
C ILE A 217 -5.97 -2.00 8.16
N PHE A 218 -5.72 -1.91 6.85
CA PHE A 218 -4.91 -2.87 6.11
C PHE A 218 -3.51 -2.30 5.95
N CYS A 219 -2.50 -3.02 6.45
CA CYS A 219 -1.09 -2.72 6.19
C CYS A 219 -0.38 -4.04 5.89
N ARG A 220 -0.53 -4.49 4.66
CA ARG A 220 -0.12 -5.84 4.23
C ARG A 220 1.10 -5.81 3.33
N ASN A 221 2.09 -6.64 3.66
CA ASN A 221 3.33 -6.79 2.89
C ASN A 221 4.13 -5.48 2.76
N VAL A 222 4.04 -4.62 3.75
CA VAL A 222 4.77 -3.33 3.85
C VAL A 222 5.82 -3.41 4.94
N MET A 223 5.44 -3.90 6.12
CA MET A 223 6.32 -3.92 7.30
C MET A 223 7.42 -4.99 7.23
N ILE A 224 7.37 -5.90 6.23
CA ILE A 224 8.46 -6.85 5.94
C ILE A 224 9.79 -6.15 5.64
N TYR A 225 9.75 -4.88 5.26
CA TYR A 225 10.92 -4.07 4.92
C TYR A 225 11.44 -3.25 6.11
N PHE A 226 10.71 -3.21 7.22
CA PHE A 226 11.04 -2.39 8.39
C PHE A 226 11.79 -3.18 9.45
N ASP A 227 12.67 -2.50 10.17
CA ASP A 227 13.23 -3.04 11.41
C ASP A 227 12.20 -2.99 12.56
N GLU A 228 12.49 -3.64 13.67
CA GLU A 228 11.57 -3.73 14.81
C GLU A 228 11.21 -2.37 15.41
N LYS A 229 12.16 -1.43 15.45
CA LYS A 229 11.91 -0.07 15.94
C LYS A 229 10.92 0.68 15.05
N THR A 230 11.12 0.62 13.74
CA THR A 230 10.23 1.25 12.74
C THR A 230 8.85 0.60 12.76
N LYS A 231 8.75 -0.73 12.83
CA LYS A 231 7.49 -1.46 12.99
C LYS A 231 6.73 -0.98 14.21
N LYS A 232 7.42 -0.92 15.36
CA LYS A 232 6.81 -0.47 16.63
C LYS A 232 6.18 0.91 16.49
N ASN A 233 6.87 1.86 15.86
CA ASN A 233 6.38 3.22 15.66
C ASN A 233 5.15 3.24 14.73
N VAL A 234 5.18 2.50 13.63
CA VAL A 234 4.07 2.42 12.67
C VAL A 234 2.84 1.79 13.31
N ILE A 235 3.01 0.69 14.06
CA ILE A 235 1.89 0.03 14.75
C ILE A 235 1.30 0.95 15.83
N SER A 236 2.13 1.70 16.57
CA SER A 236 1.65 2.69 17.52
C SER A 236 0.78 3.75 16.85
N LYS A 237 1.15 4.22 15.63
CA LYS A 237 0.29 5.12 14.84
C LYS A 237 -1.06 4.47 14.53
N PHE A 238 -1.08 3.20 14.12
CA PHE A 238 -2.32 2.49 13.79
C PHE A 238 -3.19 2.26 15.02
N THR A 239 -2.62 1.83 16.14
CA THR A 239 -3.38 1.57 17.38
C THR A 239 -4.03 2.82 17.96
N ASN A 240 -3.44 4.01 17.74
CA ASN A 240 -4.03 5.28 18.13
C ASN A 240 -5.25 5.69 17.30
N LEU A 241 -5.42 5.08 16.12
CA LEU A 241 -6.51 5.36 15.18
C LEU A 241 -7.56 4.24 15.13
N LEU A 242 -7.33 3.17 15.86
CA LEU A 242 -8.23 2.03 15.97
C LEU A 242 -9.01 2.12 17.29
N PRO A 243 -10.34 2.32 17.23
CA PRO A 243 -11.18 2.18 18.42
C PRO A 243 -11.23 0.73 18.90
N ALA A 244 -11.75 0.52 20.12
CA ALA A 244 -11.96 -0.83 20.62
C ALA A 244 -12.82 -1.68 19.67
N ASN A 245 -12.48 -2.95 19.54
CA ASN A 245 -13.11 -3.93 18.64
C ASN A 245 -12.87 -3.72 17.13
N SER A 246 -12.10 -2.73 16.72
CA SER A 246 -11.66 -2.56 15.32
C SER A 246 -10.50 -3.50 14.97
N PHE A 247 -10.12 -3.56 13.69
CA PHE A 247 -9.21 -4.59 13.20
C PHE A 247 -7.99 -4.01 12.48
N LEU A 248 -6.83 -4.67 12.69
CA LEU A 248 -5.61 -4.46 11.91
C LEU A 248 -5.28 -5.73 11.13
N PHE A 249 -5.20 -5.62 9.81
CA PHE A 249 -4.79 -6.66 8.89
C PHE A 249 -3.35 -6.42 8.44
N ILE A 250 -2.52 -7.43 8.57
CA ILE A 250 -1.12 -7.42 8.11
C ILE A 250 -0.91 -8.53 7.08
N GLY A 251 0.22 -8.56 6.41
CA GLY A 251 0.57 -9.64 5.48
C GLY A 251 0.80 -10.96 6.21
N SER A 252 0.53 -12.07 5.56
CA SER A 252 0.65 -13.43 6.14
C SER A 252 2.07 -13.80 6.57
N SER A 253 3.10 -13.15 5.98
CA SER A 253 4.52 -13.30 6.36
C SER A 253 4.96 -12.32 7.45
N GLU A 254 4.06 -11.48 7.95
CA GLU A 254 4.35 -10.46 8.96
C GLU A 254 3.83 -10.93 10.34
N SER A 255 4.44 -10.44 11.42
CA SER A 255 4.03 -10.78 12.78
C SER A 255 4.24 -9.59 13.72
N LEU A 256 3.32 -9.44 14.70
CA LEU A 256 3.34 -8.39 15.71
C LEU A 256 3.55 -8.96 17.11
N ILE A 257 4.40 -9.97 17.26
CA ILE A 257 4.62 -10.68 18.54
C ILE A 257 5.00 -9.73 19.69
N SER A 258 5.68 -8.64 19.38
CA SER A 258 6.14 -7.62 20.35
C SER A 258 5.08 -6.57 20.75
N HIS A 259 3.84 -6.64 20.21
CA HIS A 259 2.83 -5.58 20.37
C HIS A 259 1.55 -6.05 21.08
N LYS A 260 1.66 -6.96 22.01
CA LYS A 260 0.54 -7.62 22.69
C LYS A 260 -0.26 -6.70 23.65
N GLU A 261 0.24 -5.51 23.97
CA GLU A 261 -0.37 -4.63 24.98
C GLU A 261 -1.69 -3.98 24.54
N SER A 262 -1.92 -3.87 23.24
CA SER A 262 -3.11 -3.18 22.70
C SER A 262 -3.82 -3.92 21.57
N LEU A 263 -3.25 -5.04 21.10
CA LEU A 263 -3.77 -5.82 19.99
C LEU A 263 -3.84 -7.30 20.35
N LYS A 264 -5.00 -7.91 20.20
CA LYS A 264 -5.23 -9.35 20.34
C LYS A 264 -5.13 -10.03 18.98
N LEU A 265 -4.28 -11.05 18.87
CA LEU A 265 -4.22 -11.89 17.69
C LEU A 265 -5.52 -12.71 17.58
N ILE A 266 -6.20 -12.57 16.47
CA ILE A 266 -7.43 -13.33 16.15
C ILE A 266 -7.10 -14.52 15.23
N THR A 267 -6.31 -14.28 14.19
CA THR A 267 -5.72 -15.31 13.32
C THR A 267 -4.30 -14.89 12.95
N SER A 268 -3.58 -15.71 12.18
CA SER A 268 -2.15 -15.50 11.86
C SER A 268 -1.78 -14.08 11.39
N SER A 269 -2.72 -13.33 10.83
CA SER A 269 -2.44 -11.99 10.24
C SER A 269 -3.55 -10.97 10.51
N ILE A 270 -4.47 -11.26 11.44
CA ILE A 270 -5.58 -10.38 11.82
C ILE A 270 -5.53 -10.13 13.31
N TYR A 271 -5.48 -8.87 13.67
CA TYR A 271 -5.45 -8.40 15.06
C TYR A 271 -6.67 -7.54 15.35
N GLN A 272 -7.19 -7.65 16.57
CA GLN A 272 -8.28 -6.84 17.07
C GLN A 272 -7.78 -5.91 18.16
N LYS A 273 -8.18 -4.66 18.13
CA LYS A 273 -7.97 -3.67 19.19
C LYS A 273 -8.90 -3.97 20.36
N PHE A 274 -8.37 -4.04 21.59
CA PHE A 274 -9.15 -4.17 22.82
C PHE A 274 -9.13 -2.90 23.66
#